data_3ce720edbff5e8b7e8f220819da370d3
#
_entry.id   3ce720edbff5e8b7e8f220819da370d3
#
_cell.length_a   1.000
_cell.length_b   1.000
_cell.length_c   1.000
_cell.angle_alpha   90.00
_cell.angle_beta   90.00
_cell.angle_gamma   90.00
#
_symmetry.space_group_name_H-M   'P 1'
#
loop_
_entity.id
_entity.type
_entity.pdbx_description
1 polymer ?
#
loop_
_entity_poly.entity_id
_entity_poly.type
_entity_poly.pdbx_seq_one_letter_code
_entity_poly.pdbx_strand_id
1 'polypeptide(L)'
;MTRFIYTIVILICASAPVFAQTDDNPFLLKRGDNEWGFWAGFSPKATTIFEGLHKDEAADRKFFIAALRYGRTLAANNSLALQYTIDAIPVAVATGVIVSRTTSPTGVDTFHRETAYGAGVTPIGLQLDFANGSKVHPFAHVNGGLLYFNKQVPIEDSGHFAFVGEAGGGVRIFTSERRAVSIGVRFHHISNGNTSGSNRGLNQFVIYAGFSVFR
;
A
#
# COMPACT_ATOMS: atom_id res chain seq x y z
N MET A 1 -19.49 6.34 -19.87
CA MET A 1 -18.78 6.84 -18.65
C MET A 1 -17.25 6.70 -18.72
N THR A 2 -16.68 5.89 -19.60
CA THR A 2 -15.23 5.58 -19.66
C THR A 2 -14.33 6.69 -20.23
N ARG A 3 -14.89 7.63 -21.00
CA ARG A 3 -14.10 8.71 -21.65
C ARG A 3 -13.75 9.90 -20.72
N PHE A 4 -14.45 10.07 -19.60
CA PHE A 4 -14.23 11.18 -18.68
C PHE A 4 -13.01 10.99 -17.78
N ILE A 5 -12.62 9.75 -17.48
CA ILE A 5 -11.52 9.43 -16.57
C ILE A 5 -10.16 9.73 -17.22
N TYR A 6 -10.02 9.48 -18.53
CA TYR A 6 -8.76 9.74 -19.24
C TYR A 6 -8.43 11.24 -19.37
N THR A 7 -9.45 12.10 -19.42
CA THR A 7 -9.25 13.55 -19.56
C THR A 7 -8.74 14.19 -18.27
N ILE A 8 -9.12 13.67 -17.09
CA ILE A 8 -8.69 14.19 -15.78
C ILE A 8 -7.23 13.85 -15.50
N VAL A 9 -6.75 12.67 -15.88
CA VAL A 9 -5.35 12.25 -15.65
C VAL A 9 -4.38 13.06 -16.52
N ILE A 10 -4.77 13.43 -17.74
CA ILE A 10 -3.93 14.23 -18.65
C ILE A 10 -3.86 15.70 -18.23
N LEU A 11 -4.91 16.26 -17.64
CA LEU A 11 -4.94 17.67 -17.24
C LEU A 11 -4.04 17.98 -16.02
N ILE A 12 -3.80 17.00 -15.15
CA ILE A 12 -2.93 17.16 -13.97
C ILE A 12 -1.45 17.21 -14.37
N CYS A 13 -1.07 16.61 -15.49
CA CYS A 13 0.31 16.59 -15.96
C CYS A 13 0.74 17.86 -16.70
N ALA A 14 -0.18 18.72 -17.15
CA ALA A 14 0.11 19.81 -18.09
C ALA A 14 0.36 21.19 -17.45
N SER A 15 0.22 21.36 -16.14
CA SER A 15 0.25 22.69 -15.49
C SER A 15 1.27 22.87 -14.36
N ALA A 16 2.35 22.08 -14.31
CA ALA A 16 3.41 22.33 -13.33
C ALA A 16 4.37 23.42 -13.83
N PRO A 17 4.35 24.65 -13.29
CA PRO A 17 5.35 25.64 -13.62
C PRO A 17 6.72 25.17 -13.13
N VAL A 18 7.70 25.12 -14.01
CA VAL A 18 9.10 24.85 -13.67
C VAL A 18 9.66 26.14 -13.09
N PHE A 19 9.61 26.30 -11.77
CA PHE A 19 10.35 27.35 -11.08
C PHE A 19 11.73 26.79 -10.70
N ALA A 20 12.78 27.48 -11.11
CA ALA A 20 14.14 27.25 -10.61
C ALA A 20 14.17 27.66 -9.13
N GLN A 21 14.38 26.71 -8.25
CA GLN A 21 14.46 26.93 -6.81
C GLN A 21 15.91 27.15 -6.38
N THR A 22 16.18 28.31 -5.83
CA THR A 22 17.39 28.64 -5.06
C THR A 22 17.01 28.73 -3.58
N ASP A 23 16.41 27.68 -3.00
CA ASP A 23 16.02 27.69 -1.60
C ASP A 23 16.93 26.76 -0.81
N ASP A 24 17.62 27.32 0.18
CA ASP A 24 18.41 26.59 1.19
C ASP A 24 17.54 25.90 2.25
N ASN A 25 16.25 25.71 1.95
CA ASN A 25 15.32 25.06 2.87
C ASN A 25 15.67 23.57 2.99
N PRO A 26 16.12 23.10 4.17
CA PRO A 26 16.62 21.74 4.34
C PRO A 26 15.54 20.67 4.26
N PHE A 27 14.26 21.03 4.37
CA PHE A 27 13.11 20.10 4.34
C PHE A 27 12.45 20.04 2.97
N LEU A 28 12.90 20.87 2.03
CA LEU A 28 12.33 20.94 0.68
C LEU A 28 12.77 19.74 -0.15
N LEU A 29 11.81 18.93 -0.57
CA LEU A 29 12.05 17.92 -1.61
C LEU A 29 12.15 18.62 -2.97
N LYS A 30 13.18 18.28 -3.74
CA LYS A 30 13.47 18.83 -5.06
C LYS A 30 13.30 17.75 -6.12
N ARG A 31 12.96 18.17 -7.35
CA ARG A 31 12.93 17.26 -8.49
C ARG A 31 14.27 16.53 -8.63
N GLY A 32 14.20 15.20 -8.71
CA GLY A 32 15.37 14.35 -8.82
C GLY A 32 15.85 13.76 -7.50
N ASP A 33 15.37 14.23 -6.34
CA ASP A 33 15.70 13.63 -5.05
C ASP A 33 15.24 12.17 -5.01
N ASN A 34 16.08 11.32 -4.45
CA ASN A 34 15.80 9.91 -4.26
C ASN A 34 15.53 9.64 -2.77
N GLU A 35 14.53 8.82 -2.52
CA GLU A 35 14.17 8.30 -1.21
C GLU A 35 14.58 6.83 -1.11
N TRP A 36 15.25 6.47 -0.02
CA TRP A 36 15.47 5.11 0.40
C TRP A 36 14.90 4.94 1.80
N GLY A 37 14.07 3.94 1.99
CA GLY A 37 13.41 3.76 3.28
C GLY A 37 12.91 2.37 3.50
N PHE A 38 12.30 2.19 4.66
CA PHE A 38 11.52 1.01 4.99
C PHE A 38 10.28 1.43 5.76
N TRP A 39 9.26 0.60 5.69
CA TRP A 39 8.06 0.77 6.49
C TRP A 39 7.52 -0.60 6.90
N ALA A 40 6.80 -0.64 8.02
CA ALA A 40 6.05 -1.79 8.44
C ALA A 40 4.69 -1.38 8.97
N GLY A 41 3.70 -2.23 8.76
CA GLY A 41 2.32 -1.95 9.14
C GLY A 41 1.55 -3.18 9.54
N PHE A 42 0.46 -2.92 10.23
CA PHE A 42 -0.40 -3.95 10.79
C PHE A 42 -1.88 -3.56 10.65
N SER A 43 -2.71 -4.57 10.37
CA SER A 43 -4.17 -4.48 10.41
C SER A 43 -4.70 -5.52 11.40
N PRO A 44 -5.44 -5.10 12.43
CA PRO A 44 -5.97 -6.02 13.45
C PRO A 44 -7.10 -6.90 12.96
N LYS A 45 -7.77 -6.50 11.86
CA LYS A 45 -8.89 -7.24 11.24
C LYS A 45 -9.06 -6.84 9.78
N ALA A 46 -9.61 -7.75 8.98
CA ALA A 46 -10.09 -7.40 7.65
C ALA A 46 -11.37 -6.55 7.70
N THR A 47 -11.66 -5.83 6.65
CA THR A 47 -12.90 -5.07 6.47
C THR A 47 -13.75 -5.68 5.37
N THR A 48 -15.08 -5.52 5.47
CA THR A 48 -16.05 -5.96 4.47
C THR A 48 -16.41 -4.84 3.47
N ILE A 49 -15.70 -3.71 3.51
CA ILE A 49 -15.88 -2.61 2.57
C ILE A 49 -15.43 -3.07 1.17
N PHE A 50 -16.15 -2.67 0.12
CA PHE A 50 -15.89 -2.96 -1.30
C PHE A 50 -15.91 -4.44 -1.69
N GLU A 51 -16.89 -5.19 -1.22
CA GLU A 51 -17.02 -6.62 -1.49
C GLU A 51 -15.73 -7.42 -1.18
N GLY A 52 -15.84 -8.53 -0.56
CA GLY A 52 -14.70 -9.32 -0.14
C GLY A 52 -15.17 -10.48 0.71
N LEU A 53 -14.45 -10.72 1.79
CA LEU A 53 -14.83 -11.72 2.78
C LEU A 53 -16.17 -11.34 3.46
N HIS A 54 -16.98 -12.35 3.78
CA HIS A 54 -18.14 -12.15 4.65
C HIS A 54 -17.70 -11.69 6.05
N LYS A 55 -18.63 -11.07 6.80
CA LYS A 55 -18.33 -10.48 8.12
C LYS A 55 -17.68 -11.48 9.08
N ASP A 56 -18.16 -12.72 9.09
CA ASP A 56 -17.66 -13.77 9.96
C ASP A 56 -16.28 -14.28 9.54
N GLU A 57 -15.99 -14.28 8.24
CA GLU A 57 -14.68 -14.64 7.68
C GLU A 57 -13.64 -13.54 7.90
N ALA A 58 -14.07 -12.27 7.94
CA ALA A 58 -13.20 -11.10 8.09
C ALA A 58 -12.78 -10.83 9.55
N ALA A 59 -13.61 -11.21 10.52
CA ALA A 59 -13.52 -10.78 11.92
C ALA A 59 -12.16 -11.07 12.57
N ASP A 60 -11.59 -12.25 12.33
CA ASP A 60 -10.34 -12.73 12.94
C ASP A 60 -9.12 -12.59 12.02
N ARG A 61 -9.26 -11.99 10.84
CA ARG A 61 -8.20 -11.90 9.85
C ARG A 61 -7.29 -10.72 10.15
N LYS A 62 -6.07 -11.01 10.60
CA LYS A 62 -5.02 -10.02 10.84
C LYS A 62 -4.02 -10.02 9.71
N PHE A 63 -3.37 -8.89 9.49
CA PHE A 63 -2.36 -8.75 8.45
C PHE A 63 -1.18 -7.93 8.95
N PHE A 64 0.02 -8.39 8.65
CA PHE A 64 1.26 -7.66 8.87
C PHE A 64 2.03 -7.58 7.54
N ILE A 65 2.66 -6.45 7.28
CA ILE A 65 3.44 -6.23 6.07
C ILE A 65 4.65 -5.36 6.40
N ALA A 66 5.79 -5.68 5.78
CA ALA A 66 6.99 -4.86 5.84
C ALA A 66 7.60 -4.72 4.46
N ALA A 67 8.09 -3.52 4.13
CA ALA A 67 8.63 -3.22 2.82
C ALA A 67 9.88 -2.34 2.89
N LEU A 68 10.73 -2.51 1.88
CA LEU A 68 11.82 -1.61 1.53
C LEU A 68 11.33 -0.69 0.42
N ARG A 69 11.47 0.62 0.61
CA ARG A 69 10.99 1.63 -0.34
C ARG A 69 12.13 2.29 -1.08
N TYR A 70 11.94 2.42 -2.38
CA TYR A 70 12.62 3.40 -3.20
C TYR A 70 11.60 4.42 -3.71
N GLY A 71 11.94 5.71 -3.65
CA GLY A 71 11.15 6.81 -4.20
C GLY A 71 12.02 7.75 -5.03
N ARG A 72 11.40 8.40 -6.01
CA ARG A 72 12.03 9.46 -6.80
C ARG A 72 11.07 10.62 -6.97
N THR A 73 11.50 11.82 -6.61
CA THR A 73 10.74 13.05 -6.80
C THR A 73 10.72 13.44 -8.27
N LEU A 74 9.52 13.35 -8.89
CA LEU A 74 9.30 13.65 -10.30
C LEU A 74 9.12 15.14 -10.56
N ALA A 75 8.38 15.81 -9.64
CA ALA A 75 8.10 17.23 -9.70
C ALA A 75 7.95 17.77 -8.27
N ALA A 76 8.39 19.00 -8.05
CA ALA A 76 8.24 19.65 -6.76
C ALA A 76 8.23 21.18 -6.91
N ASN A 77 7.53 21.83 -5.98
CA ASN A 77 7.58 23.26 -5.70
C ASN A 77 7.50 23.47 -4.17
N ASN A 78 7.42 24.70 -3.69
CA ASN A 78 7.40 24.99 -2.24
C ASN A 78 6.18 24.42 -1.49
N SER A 79 5.13 24.03 -2.19
CA SER A 79 3.89 23.55 -1.58
C SER A 79 3.65 22.05 -1.77
N LEU A 80 4.12 21.49 -2.89
CA LEU A 80 3.82 20.11 -3.31
C LEU A 80 5.09 19.42 -3.82
N ALA A 81 5.19 18.12 -3.55
CA ALA A 81 6.15 17.24 -4.20
C ALA A 81 5.47 15.94 -4.65
N LEU A 82 5.62 15.59 -5.91
CA LEU A 82 5.13 14.34 -6.49
C LEU A 82 6.29 13.36 -6.61
N GLN A 83 6.13 12.18 -6.00
CA GLN A 83 7.09 11.10 -6.03
C GLN A 83 6.52 9.87 -6.75
N TYR A 84 7.33 9.21 -7.54
CA TYR A 84 7.15 7.83 -7.95
C TYR A 84 7.78 6.93 -6.89
N THR A 85 7.09 5.84 -6.50
CA THR A 85 7.57 4.93 -5.46
C THR A 85 7.51 3.48 -5.92
N ILE A 86 8.46 2.68 -5.41
CA ILE A 86 8.51 1.24 -5.55
C ILE A 86 8.71 0.66 -4.15
N ASP A 87 7.88 -0.30 -3.76
CA ASP A 87 8.07 -1.04 -2.51
C ASP A 87 8.40 -2.51 -2.83
N ALA A 88 9.56 -2.98 -2.38
CA ALA A 88 9.87 -4.41 -2.30
C ALA A 88 9.35 -4.94 -0.96
N ILE A 89 8.49 -5.95 -0.99
CA ILE A 89 7.79 -6.49 0.17
C ILE A 89 8.38 -7.87 0.51
N PRO A 90 9.43 -7.96 1.34
CA PRO A 90 10.00 -9.24 1.75
C PRO A 90 9.10 -10.02 2.70
N VAL A 91 8.17 -9.35 3.38
CA VAL A 91 7.31 -9.98 4.38
C VAL A 91 5.88 -9.46 4.26
N ALA A 92 4.96 -10.39 4.04
CA ALA A 92 3.52 -10.20 4.19
C ALA A 92 2.97 -11.42 4.96
N VAL A 93 2.24 -11.20 6.05
CA VAL A 93 1.69 -12.28 6.89
C VAL A 93 0.21 -12.08 7.04
N ALA A 94 -0.58 -13.01 6.52
CA ALA A 94 -2.02 -13.06 6.72
C ALA A 94 -2.33 -14.21 7.70
N THR A 95 -2.93 -13.89 8.84
CA THR A 95 -3.33 -14.88 9.86
C THR A 95 -4.81 -14.78 10.19
N GLY A 96 -5.42 -15.87 10.63
CA GLY A 96 -6.85 -15.94 10.98
C GLY A 96 -7.52 -17.17 10.39
N VAL A 97 -8.83 -17.16 10.30
CA VAL A 97 -9.59 -18.25 9.69
C VAL A 97 -9.39 -18.23 8.19
N ILE A 98 -8.55 -19.11 7.68
CA ILE A 98 -8.59 -19.49 6.29
C ILE A 98 -9.62 -20.61 6.24
N VAL A 99 -10.74 -20.36 5.57
CA VAL A 99 -11.81 -21.35 5.46
C VAL A 99 -11.33 -22.47 4.54
N SER A 100 -10.69 -23.48 5.12
CA SER A 100 -10.67 -24.80 4.51
C SER A 100 -11.94 -25.52 5.01
N ARG A 101 -12.90 -25.67 4.13
CA ARG A 101 -14.12 -26.41 4.42
C ARG A 101 -13.85 -27.90 4.33
N THR A 102 -13.51 -28.52 5.44
CA THR A 102 -13.53 -29.98 5.53
C THR A 102 -14.94 -30.40 5.95
N THR A 103 -15.75 -30.79 5.00
CA THR A 103 -17.08 -31.35 5.29
C THR A 103 -16.87 -32.77 5.79
N SER A 104 -17.14 -33.04 7.06
CA SER A 104 -17.17 -34.42 7.58
C SER A 104 -18.29 -35.21 6.91
N PRO A 105 -18.26 -36.55 6.92
CA PRO A 105 -19.38 -37.36 6.44
C PRO A 105 -20.73 -37.06 7.15
N THR A 106 -20.69 -36.36 8.28
CA THR A 106 -21.85 -35.94 9.07
C THR A 106 -22.30 -34.50 8.74
N GLY A 107 -21.72 -33.83 7.73
CA GLY A 107 -22.13 -32.49 7.32
C GLY A 107 -21.63 -31.34 8.23
N VAL A 108 -20.68 -31.61 9.13
CA VAL A 108 -20.10 -30.56 10.00
C VAL A 108 -18.92 -29.90 9.28
N ASP A 109 -18.99 -28.58 9.07
CA ASP A 109 -17.92 -27.78 8.54
C ASP A 109 -16.90 -27.44 9.64
N THR A 110 -15.64 -27.80 9.44
CA THR A 110 -14.55 -27.46 10.35
C THR A 110 -13.72 -26.32 9.75
N PHE A 111 -13.59 -25.22 10.52
CA PHE A 111 -12.78 -24.07 10.12
C PHE A 111 -11.41 -24.15 10.79
N HIS A 112 -10.34 -24.08 9.99
CA HIS A 112 -8.97 -24.08 10.50
C HIS A 112 -8.39 -22.66 10.49
N ARG A 113 -7.76 -22.28 11.62
CA ARG A 113 -6.94 -21.06 11.67
C ARG A 113 -5.58 -21.35 11.08
N GLU A 114 -5.21 -20.60 10.05
CA GLU A 114 -3.93 -20.74 9.39
C GLU A 114 -3.22 -19.41 9.28
N THR A 115 -1.90 -19.48 9.10
CA THR A 115 -1.05 -18.34 8.78
C THR A 115 -0.44 -18.56 7.41
N ALA A 116 -0.59 -17.59 6.51
CA ALA A 116 0.04 -17.53 5.22
C ALA A 116 1.16 -16.49 5.24
N TYR A 117 2.32 -16.87 4.71
CA TYR A 117 3.48 -15.99 4.55
C TYR A 117 3.65 -15.68 3.08
N GLY A 118 3.91 -14.42 2.77
CA GLY A 118 4.07 -13.96 1.41
C GLY A 118 5.19 -12.94 1.27
N ALA A 119 5.56 -12.72 0.01
CA ALA A 119 6.47 -11.68 -0.42
C ALA A 119 6.00 -11.13 -1.76
N GLY A 120 6.48 -9.94 -2.14
CA GLY A 120 6.07 -9.34 -3.40
C GLY A 120 6.69 -7.98 -3.68
N VAL A 121 6.02 -7.22 -4.52
CA VAL A 121 6.47 -5.90 -4.95
C VAL A 121 5.28 -5.04 -5.37
N THR A 122 5.33 -3.75 -5.07
CA THR A 122 4.44 -2.75 -5.66
C THR A 122 5.29 -1.82 -6.54
N PRO A 123 5.47 -2.17 -7.83
CA PRO A 123 6.34 -1.44 -8.75
C PRO A 123 5.74 -0.12 -9.23
N ILE A 124 4.44 0.08 -9.04
CA ILE A 124 3.73 1.28 -9.49
C ILE A 124 3.17 1.98 -8.26
N GLY A 125 3.81 3.08 -7.87
CA GLY A 125 3.36 3.91 -6.76
C GLY A 125 3.49 5.39 -7.10
N LEU A 126 2.54 6.18 -6.62
CA LEU A 126 2.59 7.65 -6.65
C LEU A 126 2.28 8.17 -5.26
N GLN A 127 3.10 9.08 -4.78
CA GLN A 127 2.89 9.80 -3.53
C GLN A 127 2.94 11.30 -3.78
N LEU A 128 1.96 12.01 -3.24
CA LEU A 128 1.89 13.46 -3.26
C LEU A 128 2.10 13.97 -1.83
N ASP A 129 3.20 14.66 -1.60
CA ASP A 129 3.50 15.35 -0.35
C ASP A 129 3.01 16.79 -0.44
N PHE A 130 2.30 17.24 0.61
CA PHE A 130 1.82 18.61 0.78
C PHE A 130 2.71 19.37 1.74
N ALA A 131 2.63 20.70 1.72
CA ALA A 131 3.44 21.59 2.54
C ALA A 131 4.94 21.33 2.39
N ASN A 132 5.37 21.04 1.15
CA ASN A 132 6.77 20.81 0.81
C ASN A 132 7.61 22.00 1.27
N GLY A 133 8.73 21.72 1.97
CA GLY A 133 9.57 22.74 2.61
C GLY A 133 9.21 23.00 4.09
N SER A 134 8.13 22.47 4.63
CA SER A 134 7.91 22.46 6.08
C SER A 134 8.57 21.23 6.71
N LYS A 135 8.72 21.23 8.04
CA LYS A 135 9.23 20.06 8.77
C LYS A 135 8.25 18.87 8.74
N VAL A 136 6.97 19.13 8.50
CA VAL A 136 5.89 18.15 8.48
C VAL A 136 5.20 18.19 7.13
N HIS A 137 5.26 17.10 6.38
CA HIS A 137 4.59 16.94 5.10
C HIS A 137 3.41 15.97 5.28
N PRO A 138 2.16 16.42 5.29
CA PRO A 138 1.04 15.54 5.02
C PRO A 138 1.19 14.92 3.63
N PHE A 139 0.77 13.68 3.44
CA PHE A 139 0.86 13.05 2.12
C PHE A 139 -0.33 12.13 1.85
N ALA A 140 -0.59 11.92 0.56
CA ALA A 140 -1.47 10.88 0.04
C ALA A 140 -0.69 10.00 -0.93
N HIS A 141 -1.04 8.71 -1.02
CA HIS A 141 -0.40 7.80 -1.95
C HIS A 141 -1.37 6.76 -2.52
N VAL A 142 -1.00 6.23 -3.68
CA VAL A 142 -1.61 5.05 -4.30
C VAL A 142 -0.51 4.13 -4.81
N ASN A 143 -0.68 2.81 -4.64
CA ASN A 143 0.28 1.82 -5.11
C ASN A 143 -0.45 0.64 -5.76
N GLY A 144 0.21 -0.01 -6.71
CA GLY A 144 -0.25 -1.23 -7.34
C GLY A 144 0.87 -2.24 -7.48
N GLY A 145 0.54 -3.52 -7.28
CA GLY A 145 1.57 -4.56 -7.32
C GLY A 145 1.05 -5.97 -7.17
N LEU A 146 1.91 -6.84 -6.69
CA LEU A 146 1.75 -8.29 -6.66
C LEU A 146 2.30 -8.85 -5.35
N LEU A 147 1.60 -9.86 -4.80
CA LEU A 147 2.05 -10.69 -3.69
C LEU A 147 1.95 -12.17 -4.08
N TYR A 148 2.86 -12.96 -3.58
CA TYR A 148 2.81 -14.42 -3.64
C TYR A 148 2.86 -14.97 -2.22
N PHE A 149 1.91 -15.84 -1.88
CA PHE A 149 1.80 -16.49 -0.58
C PHE A 149 2.12 -17.98 -0.66
N ASN A 150 2.66 -18.53 0.42
CA ASN A 150 2.89 -19.96 0.56
C ASN A 150 1.61 -20.80 0.70
N LYS A 151 0.48 -20.16 0.98
CA LYS A 151 -0.86 -20.76 1.04
C LYS A 151 -1.84 -19.93 0.25
N GLN A 152 -2.99 -20.48 -0.10
CA GLN A 152 -4.07 -19.78 -0.78
C GLN A 152 -4.65 -18.68 0.12
N VAL A 153 -4.79 -17.46 -0.41
CA VAL A 153 -5.28 -16.27 0.33
C VAL A 153 -6.28 -15.53 -0.56
N PRO A 154 -7.41 -15.12 0.00
CA PRO A 154 -7.84 -15.13 1.40
C PRO A 154 -8.56 -16.41 1.85
N ILE A 155 -8.99 -17.27 0.93
CA ILE A 155 -9.68 -18.53 1.19
C ILE A 155 -9.13 -19.64 0.29
N GLU A 156 -9.54 -20.87 0.55
CA GLU A 156 -9.33 -22.00 -0.33
C GLU A 156 -9.86 -21.68 -1.74
N ASP A 157 -9.17 -22.11 -2.80
CA ASP A 157 -9.44 -21.80 -4.20
C ASP A 157 -9.11 -20.38 -4.67
N SER A 158 -8.64 -19.48 -3.79
CA SER A 158 -8.21 -18.12 -4.20
C SER A 158 -6.85 -18.06 -4.87
N GLY A 159 -6.06 -19.16 -4.81
CA GLY A 159 -4.71 -19.20 -5.36
C GLY A 159 -3.66 -18.59 -4.43
N HIS A 160 -2.40 -18.72 -4.84
CA HIS A 160 -1.21 -18.24 -4.12
C HIS A 160 -0.79 -16.84 -4.57
N PHE A 161 -1.13 -16.50 -5.80
CA PHE A 161 -0.78 -15.23 -6.43
C PHE A 161 -1.92 -14.22 -6.26
N ALA A 162 -1.57 -12.99 -5.90
CA ALA A 162 -2.53 -11.92 -5.69
C ALA A 162 -2.04 -10.59 -6.25
N PHE A 163 -2.94 -9.84 -6.85
CA PHE A 163 -2.77 -8.43 -7.16
C PHE A 163 -2.99 -7.60 -5.91
N VAL A 164 -2.23 -6.51 -5.79
CA VAL A 164 -2.32 -5.56 -4.69
C VAL A 164 -2.73 -4.21 -5.22
N GLY A 165 -3.72 -3.59 -4.56
CA GLY A 165 -4.08 -2.20 -4.73
C GLY A 165 -4.07 -1.49 -3.38
N GLU A 166 -3.38 -0.37 -3.28
CA GLU A 166 -3.30 0.43 -2.05
C GLU A 166 -3.65 1.89 -2.32
N ALA A 167 -4.36 2.49 -1.37
CA ALA A 167 -4.58 3.94 -1.33
C ALA A 167 -4.56 4.40 0.13
N GLY A 168 -3.93 5.51 0.41
CA GLY A 168 -3.83 5.99 1.78
C GLY A 168 -3.17 7.34 1.92
N GLY A 169 -2.82 7.66 3.16
CA GLY A 169 -2.13 8.90 3.49
C GLY A 169 -1.58 8.88 4.90
N GLY A 170 -0.91 9.95 5.23
CA GLY A 170 -0.28 10.10 6.53
C GLY A 170 0.48 11.41 6.67
N VAL A 171 1.42 11.40 7.57
CA VAL A 171 2.34 12.51 7.78
C VAL A 171 3.78 12.00 7.73
N ARG A 172 4.64 12.75 7.06
CA ARG A 172 6.08 12.60 7.05
C ARG A 172 6.67 13.72 7.90
N ILE A 173 7.50 13.39 8.86
CA ILE A 173 8.13 14.32 9.79
C ILE A 173 9.64 14.24 9.58
N PHE A 174 10.25 15.30 9.08
CA PHE A 174 11.68 15.39 8.92
C PHE A 174 12.36 15.52 10.28
N THR A 175 13.20 14.56 10.62
CA THR A 175 14.02 14.56 11.84
C THR A 175 15.36 15.27 11.64
N SER A 176 15.81 15.35 10.39
CA SER A 176 16.94 16.14 9.91
C SER A 176 16.74 16.48 8.43
N GLU A 177 17.62 17.23 7.83
CA GLU A 177 17.57 17.67 6.42
C GLU A 177 17.30 16.54 5.41
N ARG A 178 17.79 15.34 5.70
CA ARG A 178 17.75 14.19 4.78
C ARG A 178 17.10 12.94 5.40
N ARG A 179 16.49 13.05 6.58
CA ARG A 179 15.88 11.90 7.27
C ARG A 179 14.48 12.24 7.73
N ALA A 180 13.56 11.32 7.51
CA ALA A 180 12.18 11.49 7.93
C ALA A 180 11.61 10.20 8.51
N VAL A 181 10.66 10.36 9.44
CA VAL A 181 9.78 9.32 9.94
C VAL A 181 8.40 9.56 9.34
N SER A 182 7.72 8.50 8.93
CA SER A 182 6.35 8.57 8.41
C SER A 182 5.42 7.72 9.27
N ILE A 183 4.20 8.22 9.48
CA ILE A 183 3.11 7.48 10.10
C ILE A 183 1.86 7.68 9.23
N GLY A 184 1.13 6.60 8.98
CA GLY A 184 -0.04 6.70 8.11
C GLY A 184 -0.98 5.52 8.20
N VAL A 185 -2.04 5.60 7.43
CA VAL A 185 -3.02 4.53 7.22
C VAL A 185 -3.18 4.32 5.73
N ARG A 186 -3.25 3.06 5.31
CA ARG A 186 -3.58 2.69 3.93
C ARG A 186 -4.68 1.66 3.89
N PHE A 187 -5.59 1.82 2.97
CA PHE A 187 -6.45 0.75 2.51
C PHE A 187 -5.61 -0.17 1.63
N HIS A 188 -5.59 -1.45 1.95
CA HIS A 188 -4.83 -2.49 1.26
C HIS A 188 -5.79 -3.55 0.77
N HIS A 189 -5.90 -3.71 -0.54
CA HIS A 189 -6.73 -4.68 -1.22
C HIS A 189 -5.86 -5.75 -1.86
N ILE A 190 -6.19 -7.00 -1.60
CA ILE A 190 -5.58 -8.17 -2.24
C ILE A 190 -6.68 -8.95 -2.94
N SER A 191 -6.47 -9.30 -4.21
CA SER A 191 -7.37 -10.17 -4.97
C SER A 191 -6.58 -10.93 -6.04
N ASN A 192 -7.08 -12.07 -6.49
CA ASN A 192 -6.42 -12.84 -7.55
C ASN A 192 -6.81 -12.39 -8.98
N GLY A 193 -7.68 -11.37 -9.14
CA GLY A 193 -8.09 -10.87 -10.43
C GLY A 193 -8.83 -11.90 -11.31
N ASN A 194 -9.52 -12.86 -10.71
CA ASN A 194 -10.19 -13.99 -11.38
C ASN A 194 -9.22 -14.97 -12.09
N THR A 195 -7.98 -15.06 -11.64
CA THR A 195 -7.00 -16.02 -12.18
C THR A 195 -7.08 -17.41 -11.56
N SER A 196 -7.93 -17.62 -10.56
CA SER A 196 -8.21 -18.92 -9.91
C SER A 196 -9.69 -19.03 -9.52
N GLY A 197 -10.09 -20.16 -8.95
CA GLY A 197 -11.49 -20.56 -8.77
C GLY A 197 -12.37 -19.59 -7.99
N SER A 198 -11.83 -18.87 -7.00
CA SER A 198 -12.56 -17.87 -6.23
C SER A 198 -11.79 -16.56 -6.15
N ASN A 199 -12.44 -15.45 -6.49
CA ASN A 199 -11.86 -14.11 -6.39
C ASN A 199 -12.51 -13.30 -5.26
N ARG A 200 -12.40 -13.79 -4.03
CA ARG A 200 -12.78 -13.00 -2.86
C ARG A 200 -11.63 -12.08 -2.47
N GLY A 201 -11.90 -10.78 -2.40
CA GLY A 201 -10.90 -9.79 -1.99
C GLY A 201 -10.63 -9.84 -0.49
N LEU A 202 -9.38 -9.63 -0.09
CA LEU A 202 -8.99 -9.35 1.29
C LEU A 202 -8.72 -7.86 1.43
N ASN A 203 -9.62 -7.15 2.11
CA ASN A 203 -9.59 -5.71 2.30
C ASN A 203 -9.18 -5.37 3.73
N GLN A 204 -8.25 -4.44 3.90
CA GLN A 204 -7.68 -4.11 5.21
C GLN A 204 -7.31 -2.65 5.32
N PHE A 205 -7.44 -2.10 6.53
CA PHE A 205 -6.81 -0.83 6.88
C PHE A 205 -5.53 -1.11 7.65
N VAL A 206 -4.40 -0.84 7.01
CA VAL A 206 -3.08 -1.05 7.58
C VAL A 206 -2.59 0.27 8.17
N ILE A 207 -2.40 0.29 9.50
CA ILE A 207 -1.69 1.38 10.18
C ILE A 207 -0.20 1.07 10.05
N TYR A 208 0.61 2.04 9.63
CA TYR A 208 2.03 1.82 9.40
C TYR A 208 2.90 2.96 9.91
N ALA A 209 4.16 2.63 10.16
CA ALA A 209 5.23 3.58 10.39
C ALA A 209 6.43 3.24 9.49
N GLY A 210 7.21 4.25 9.14
CA GLY A 210 8.38 4.09 8.29
C GLY A 210 9.46 5.11 8.60
N PHE A 211 10.65 4.83 8.03
CA PHE A 211 11.80 5.72 8.08
C PHE A 211 12.39 5.84 6.67
N SER A 212 12.80 7.05 6.31
CA SER A 212 13.35 7.35 4.99
C SER A 212 14.58 8.23 5.08
N VAL A 213 15.49 8.04 4.14
CA VAL A 213 16.68 8.87 3.88
C VAL A 213 16.59 9.40 2.46
N PHE A 214 16.82 10.69 2.28
CA PHE A 214 16.78 11.40 0.99
C PHE A 214 18.19 11.73 0.50
N ARG A 215 18.37 11.66 -0.81
CA ARG A 215 19.64 12.00 -1.47
C ARG A 215 19.40 12.66 -2.83
#